data_db0843a7760c36fe374ead8aa1ecba48
#
_entry.id   db0843a7760c36fe374ead8aa1ecba48
#
_cell.length_a   1.000
_cell.length_b   1.000
_cell.length_c   1.000
_cell.angle_alpha   90.00
_cell.angle_beta   90.00
_cell.angle_gamma   90.00
#
_symmetry.space_group_name_H-M   'P 1'
#
loop_
_entity.id
_entity.type
_entity.pdbx_description
1 polymer ?
#
loop_
_entity_poly.entity_id
_entity_poly.type
_entity_poly.pdbx_seq_one_letter_code
_entity_poly.pdbx_strand_id
1 'polypeptide(L)'
;MTSNAGRGLTPELFKTSEAARLLGVSGYWLKDNRDICGGVLVVDKHWIPGITPTSPIRWNVPLVLEAMRYHGMNRIKGDQLLGAKK
;
A
#
# COMPACT_ATOMS: atom_id res chain seq x y z
N MET A 1 -29.56 6.28 3.57
CA MET A 1 -28.97 6.11 3.51
C MET A 1 -28.28 5.92 4.07
N THR A 2 -28.31 6.02 4.65
CA THR A 2 -27.54 5.67 5.19
C THR A 2 -26.47 5.04 4.70
N SER A 3 -26.55 4.37 3.82
CA SER A 3 -25.47 3.75 3.15
C SER A 3 -24.38 4.73 2.79
N ASN A 4 -24.71 5.93 2.58
CA ASN A 4 -23.69 6.94 2.33
C ASN A 4 -22.73 7.08 3.47
N ALA A 5 -23.26 7.05 4.67
CA ALA A 5 -22.41 7.14 5.83
C ALA A 5 -21.47 5.94 5.87
N GLY A 6 -22.01 4.76 5.59
CA GLY A 6 -21.19 3.57 5.55
C GLY A 6 -20.09 3.67 4.50
N ARG A 7 -20.47 4.18 3.34
CA ARG A 7 -19.50 4.32 2.27
C ARG A 7 -18.40 5.29 2.64
N GLY A 8 -18.77 6.40 3.28
CA GLY A 8 -17.77 7.38 3.65
C GLY A 8 -16.78 6.84 4.66
N LEU A 9 -17.17 5.83 5.41
CA LEU A 9 -16.31 5.23 6.41
C LEU A 9 -15.64 3.96 5.90
N THR A 10 -16.01 3.49 4.72
CA THR A 10 -15.49 2.25 4.17
C THR A 10 -14.27 2.53 3.33
N PRO A 11 -13.11 2.04 3.72
CA PRO A 11 -11.93 2.22 2.90
C PRO A 11 -12.04 1.38 1.63
N GLU A 12 -11.25 1.72 0.63
CA GLU A 12 -11.22 0.95 -0.61
C GLU A 12 -10.22 -0.17 -0.46
N LEU A 13 -10.72 -1.30 -0.03
CA LEU A 13 -9.89 -2.45 0.28
C LEU A 13 -10.02 -3.51 -0.81
N PHE A 14 -8.87 -4.03 -1.22
CA PHE A 14 -8.79 -5.02 -2.29
C PHE A 14 -7.93 -6.18 -1.84
N LYS A 15 -8.23 -7.37 -2.37
CA LYS A 15 -7.38 -8.52 -2.10
C LYS A 15 -6.04 -8.34 -2.83
N THR A 16 -5.06 -9.13 -2.45
CA THR A 16 -3.70 -8.95 -2.94
C THR A 16 -3.59 -8.96 -4.46
N SER A 17 -4.22 -9.91 -5.12
CA SER A 17 -4.11 -10.01 -6.57
C SER A 17 -4.70 -8.79 -7.27
N GLU A 18 -5.81 -8.30 -6.76
CA GLU A 18 -6.46 -7.12 -7.35
C GLU A 18 -5.64 -5.87 -7.07
N ALA A 19 -5.16 -5.72 -5.85
CA ALA A 19 -4.35 -4.56 -5.49
C ALA A 19 -3.07 -4.52 -6.32
N ALA A 20 -2.44 -5.67 -6.49
CA ALA A 20 -1.22 -5.76 -7.29
C ALA A 20 -1.49 -5.33 -8.72
N ARG A 21 -2.60 -5.80 -9.29
CA ARG A 21 -2.97 -5.43 -10.65
C ARG A 21 -3.19 -3.94 -10.78
N LEU A 22 -3.93 -3.36 -9.84
CA LEU A 22 -4.26 -1.94 -9.89
C LEU A 22 -3.03 -1.06 -9.71
N LEU A 23 -2.08 -1.52 -8.93
CA LEU A 23 -0.88 -0.74 -8.63
C LEU A 23 0.28 -1.04 -9.59
N GLY A 24 0.12 -2.05 -10.41
CA GLY A 24 1.17 -2.40 -11.36
C GLY A 24 2.38 -3.04 -10.71
N VAL A 25 2.18 -3.76 -9.61
CA VAL A 25 3.27 -4.43 -8.90
C VAL A 25 2.89 -5.88 -8.70
N SER A 26 3.83 -6.69 -8.21
CA SER A 26 3.53 -8.08 -7.88
C SER A 26 2.93 -8.17 -6.48
N GLY A 27 2.26 -9.28 -6.20
CA GLY A 27 1.79 -9.54 -4.86
C GLY A 27 2.94 -9.67 -3.87
N TYR A 28 4.06 -10.21 -4.33
CA TYR A 28 5.25 -10.31 -3.49
C TYR A 28 5.77 -8.93 -3.12
N TRP A 29 5.77 -8.01 -4.06
CA TRP A 29 6.20 -6.64 -3.79
C TRP A 29 5.38 -6.03 -2.65
N LEU A 30 4.06 -6.20 -2.72
CA LEU A 30 3.19 -5.69 -1.67
C LEU A 30 3.52 -6.30 -0.31
N LYS A 31 3.66 -7.62 -0.27
CA LYS A 31 3.91 -8.30 1.00
C LYS A 31 5.28 -7.96 1.57
N ASP A 32 6.28 -7.82 0.70
CA ASP A 32 7.64 -7.54 1.13
C ASP A 32 7.78 -6.11 1.66
N ASN A 33 6.88 -5.22 1.26
CA ASN A 33 6.96 -3.82 1.69
C ASN A 33 6.11 -3.52 2.91
N ARG A 34 5.54 -4.54 3.54
CA ARG A 34 4.82 -4.33 4.80
C ARG A 34 5.80 -3.96 5.90
N ASP A 35 5.30 -3.20 6.86
CA ASP A 35 6.12 -2.76 7.99
C ASP A 35 6.72 -3.94 8.76
N ILE A 36 6.01 -5.05 8.86
CA ILE A 36 6.53 -6.24 9.55
C ILE A 36 7.69 -6.88 8.79
N CYS A 37 7.87 -6.50 7.54
CA CYS A 37 9.00 -6.97 6.73
C CYS A 37 10.04 -5.88 6.52
N GLY A 38 9.95 -4.80 7.27
CA GLY A 38 10.89 -3.70 7.15
C GLY A 38 10.54 -2.68 6.08
N GLY A 39 9.34 -2.76 5.52
CA GLY A 39 8.91 -1.84 4.48
C GLY A 39 8.13 -0.66 5.02
N VAL A 40 7.53 0.08 4.10
CA VAL A 40 6.87 1.34 4.42
C VAL A 40 5.35 1.21 4.55
N LEU A 41 4.79 0.06 4.24
CA LEU A 41 3.35 -0.13 4.28
C LEU A 41 2.93 -0.53 5.69
N VAL A 42 2.20 0.35 6.33
CA VAL A 42 1.88 0.25 7.76
C VAL A 42 0.58 -0.51 7.96
N VAL A 43 0.60 -1.43 8.92
CA VAL A 43 -0.58 -2.22 9.26
C VAL A 43 -1.70 -1.28 9.69
N ASP A 44 -2.92 -1.63 9.31
CA ASP A 44 -4.13 -0.88 9.62
C ASP A 44 -4.28 0.40 8.81
N LYS A 45 -3.23 0.86 8.17
CA LYS A 45 -3.31 2.02 7.30
C LYS A 45 -3.28 1.59 5.83
N HIS A 46 -2.25 0.86 5.46
CA HIS A 46 -2.05 0.43 4.08
C HIS A 46 -2.54 -0.98 3.84
N TRP A 47 -2.51 -1.81 4.85
CA TRP A 47 -2.92 -3.20 4.71
C TRP A 47 -3.59 -3.67 5.97
N ILE A 48 -4.55 -4.58 5.80
CA ILE A 48 -5.34 -5.14 6.91
C ILE A 48 -5.10 -6.64 6.95
N PRO A 49 -4.58 -7.16 8.06
CA PRO A 49 -4.41 -8.61 8.16
C PRO A 49 -5.75 -9.32 8.26
N GLY A 50 -5.78 -10.56 7.84
CA GLY A 50 -6.96 -11.36 8.02
C GLY A 50 -7.18 -11.74 9.48
N ILE A 51 -8.37 -12.19 9.79
CA ILE A 51 -8.68 -12.56 11.17
C ILE A 51 -8.11 -13.92 11.55
N THR A 52 -7.64 -14.68 10.57
CA THR A 52 -6.94 -15.94 10.84
C THR A 52 -5.68 -15.96 10.01
N PRO A 53 -4.72 -16.85 10.36
CA PRO A 53 -3.47 -16.89 9.58
C PRO A 53 -3.66 -17.19 8.10
N THR A 54 -4.76 -17.86 7.75
CA THR A 54 -5.02 -18.20 6.34
C THR A 54 -5.95 -17.23 5.65
N SER A 55 -6.45 -16.24 6.36
CA SER A 55 -7.36 -15.26 5.76
C SER A 55 -6.57 -14.32 4.86
N PRO A 56 -7.16 -13.90 3.73
CA PRO A 56 -6.44 -13.01 2.83
C PRO A 56 -6.22 -11.64 3.43
N ILE A 57 -5.11 -11.04 3.05
CA ILE A 57 -4.80 -9.66 3.39
C ILE A 57 -5.63 -8.74 2.49
N ARG A 58 -6.05 -7.61 3.03
CA ARG A 58 -6.71 -6.57 2.25
C ARG A 58 -5.80 -5.37 2.19
N TRP A 59 -5.85 -4.66 1.07
CA TRP A 59 -4.95 -3.53 0.83
C TRP A 59 -5.75 -2.29 0.52
N ASN A 60 -5.39 -1.18 1.16
CA ASN A 60 -6.00 0.11 0.85
C ASN A 60 -5.24 0.71 -0.32
N VAL A 61 -5.73 0.47 -1.52
CA VAL A 61 -5.01 0.84 -2.73
C VAL A 61 -4.72 2.34 -2.83
N PRO A 62 -5.68 3.23 -2.55
CA PRO A 62 -5.35 4.66 -2.62
C PRO A 62 -4.22 5.07 -1.68
N LEU A 63 -4.22 4.54 -0.47
CA LEU A 63 -3.15 4.89 0.48
C LEU A 63 -1.82 4.27 0.10
N VAL A 64 -1.84 3.05 -0.44
CA VAL A 64 -0.60 2.44 -0.93
C VAL A 64 -0.02 3.27 -2.07
N LEU A 65 -0.88 3.69 -2.99
CA LEU A 65 -0.43 4.53 -4.10
C LEU A 65 0.18 5.83 -3.59
N GLU A 66 -0.45 6.43 -2.60
CA GLU A 66 0.07 7.66 -2.00
C GLU A 66 1.45 7.43 -1.40
N ALA A 67 1.62 6.31 -0.71
CA ALA A 67 2.91 5.97 -0.12
C ALA A 67 3.97 5.77 -1.19
N MET A 68 3.59 5.10 -2.28
CA MET A 68 4.51 4.88 -3.38
C MET A 68 4.99 6.21 -3.96
N ARG A 69 4.06 7.14 -4.16
CA ARG A 69 4.42 8.46 -4.68
C ARG A 69 5.32 9.22 -3.74
N TYR A 70 4.96 9.22 -2.48
CA TYR A 70 5.74 9.95 -1.47
C TYR A 70 7.18 9.45 -1.40
N HIS A 71 7.34 8.16 -1.27
CA HIS A 71 8.68 7.58 -1.11
C HIS A 71 9.44 7.62 -2.43
N GLY A 72 8.73 7.49 -3.55
CA GLY A 72 9.38 7.62 -4.86
C GLY A 72 9.93 9.01 -5.09
N MET A 73 9.16 10.02 -4.73
CA MET A 73 9.61 11.41 -4.89
C MET A 73 10.80 11.72 -3.98
N ASN A 74 10.75 11.20 -2.76
CA ASN A 74 11.87 11.39 -1.84
C ASN A 74 13.14 10.75 -2.36
N ARG A 75 13.02 9.59 -3.00
CA ARG A 75 14.16 8.92 -3.57
C ARG A 75 14.76 9.75 -4.70
N ILE A 76 13.92 10.31 -5.55
CA ILE A 76 14.41 11.15 -6.64
C ILE A 76 15.13 12.38 -6.10
N LYS A 77 14.58 13.01 -5.09
CA LYS A 77 15.22 14.16 -4.47
C LYS A 77 16.57 13.78 -3.88
N GLY A 78 16.64 12.64 -3.22
CA GLY A 78 17.88 12.17 -2.66
C GLY A 78 18.93 11.93 -3.73
N ASP A 79 18.53 11.32 -4.82
CA ASP A 79 19.44 11.09 -5.94
C ASP A 79 19.97 12.40 -6.50
N GLN A 80 19.11 13.38 -6.63
CA GLN A 80 19.53 14.69 -7.14
C GLN A 80 20.50 15.38 -6.19
N LEU A 81 20.23 15.30 -4.90
CA LEU A 81 21.08 15.91 -3.90
C LEU A 81 22.46 15.27 -3.86
N LEU A 82 22.51 13.97 -4.12
CA LEU A 82 23.78 13.25 -4.11
C LEU A 82 24.52 13.37 -5.44
N GLY A 83 23.94 14.06 -6.40
CA GLY A 83 24.55 14.22 -7.70
C GLY A 83 24.58 12.94 -8.47
N ALA A 84 23.69 12.15 -8.20
CA ALA A 84 23.67 10.83 -8.77
C ALA A 84 23.67 10.82 -10.24
N LYS A 85 24.09 10.32 -10.63
CA LYS A 85 23.95 10.05 -11.54
C LYS A 85 24.11 8.97 -11.69
N LYS A 86 24.04 8.63 -11.56
CA LYS A 86 23.98 7.84 -11.63
C LYS A 86 23.99 7.51 -12.08
#